data_a66e7423f43cf221396ae337adf2bc7c
#
_entry.id   a66e7423f43cf221396ae337adf2bc7c
#
_cell.length_a   1.000
_cell.length_b   1.000
_cell.length_c   1.000
_cell.angle_alpha   90.00
_cell.angle_beta   90.00
_cell.angle_gamma   90.00
#
_symmetry.space_group_name_H-M   'P 1'
#
loop_
_entity.id
_entity.type
_entity.pdbx_description
1 polymer ?
#
loop_
_entity_poly.entity_id
_entity_poly.type
_entity_poly.pdbx_seq_one_letter_code
_entity_poly.pdbx_strand_id
1 'polypeptide(L)'
;KMAELGGVGCIHRFMSIEEQSDIVKRLYHSIYGEGFGGGIAEYWGVMYDDWHAEIKQVPIMAAIGVQSDDKKRAKALVESGANVLLIDVAHGHHQNVLDMIHWCKENLPEHVDIIAGNIATAEAAEHLQTYGVNGLRVGIGGGSLCTTRIKTGFGVPNVTSLEEIAKVSNVPIMADGGIRTSGDISKALAVGADNVMLGSLLAGTDESPGQILEKPNGLYKRYRGSASLETKTAHGQAARNVEGESTVIPYKGGVKFIINGLLDGVKSALSYAGADTIDTFIPQYVVVTNAGQNEAKPHLL
;
A
#
# COMPACT_ATOMS: atom_id res chain seq x y z
N LYS A 1 -7.93 -10.77 7.71
CA LYS A 1 -6.67 -11.31 8.26
C LYS A 1 -5.63 -10.21 8.48
N MET A 2 -5.47 -9.28 7.54
CA MET A 2 -4.56 -8.13 7.74
C MET A 2 -4.95 -7.31 8.98
N ALA A 3 -6.23 -6.99 9.15
CA ALA A 3 -6.73 -6.28 10.34
C ALA A 3 -6.41 -7.02 11.65
N GLU A 4 -6.57 -8.34 11.70
CA GLU A 4 -6.19 -9.17 12.86
C GLU A 4 -4.67 -9.13 13.18
N LEU A 5 -3.86 -8.69 12.25
CA LEU A 5 -2.39 -8.59 12.38
C LEU A 5 -1.92 -7.14 12.53
N GLY A 6 -2.83 -6.20 12.80
CA GLY A 6 -2.52 -4.78 12.95
C GLY A 6 -2.23 -4.04 11.64
N GLY A 7 -2.54 -4.64 10.49
CA GLY A 7 -2.35 -4.04 9.18
C GLY A 7 -3.68 -3.73 8.48
N VAL A 8 -3.62 -2.98 7.38
CA VAL A 8 -4.78 -2.62 6.57
C VAL A 8 -4.73 -3.31 5.22
N GLY A 9 -5.83 -3.95 4.81
CA GLY A 9 -5.98 -4.47 3.45
C GLY A 9 -6.57 -3.42 2.53
N CYS A 10 -5.95 -3.17 1.38
CA CYS A 10 -6.51 -2.28 0.36
C CYS A 10 -7.22 -3.09 -0.72
N ILE A 11 -8.53 -2.88 -0.90
CA ILE A 11 -9.34 -3.54 -1.91
C ILE A 11 -9.13 -2.84 -3.24
N HIS A 12 -8.52 -3.54 -4.20
CA HIS A 12 -8.17 -2.96 -5.51
C HIS A 12 -9.39 -2.65 -6.38
N ARG A 13 -9.24 -1.71 -7.33
CA ARG A 13 -10.30 -1.23 -8.22
C ARG A 13 -10.47 -1.99 -9.55
N PHE A 14 -9.68 -3.06 -9.75
CA PHE A 14 -9.70 -3.84 -11.00
C PHE A 14 -10.82 -4.90 -10.97
N MET A 15 -12.04 -4.44 -10.83
CA MET A 15 -13.29 -5.19 -10.82
C MET A 15 -14.46 -4.22 -11.00
N SER A 16 -15.69 -4.70 -11.16
CA SER A 16 -16.86 -3.84 -11.24
C SER A 16 -17.08 -3.05 -9.94
N ILE A 17 -17.89 -2.00 -9.99
CA ILE A 17 -18.25 -1.22 -8.79
C ILE A 17 -19.00 -2.12 -7.81
N GLU A 18 -19.92 -2.94 -8.32
CA GLU A 18 -20.75 -3.86 -7.55
C GLU A 18 -19.89 -4.91 -6.82
N GLU A 19 -18.96 -5.55 -7.55
CA GLU A 19 -18.05 -6.55 -6.96
C GLU A 19 -17.17 -5.95 -5.86
N GLN A 20 -16.62 -4.76 -6.09
CA GLN A 20 -15.78 -4.09 -5.10
C GLN A 20 -16.59 -3.67 -3.87
N SER A 21 -17.77 -3.10 -4.08
CA SER A 21 -18.71 -2.70 -3.01
C SER A 21 -19.15 -3.90 -2.18
N ASP A 22 -19.42 -5.03 -2.82
CA ASP A 22 -19.79 -6.28 -2.15
C ASP A 22 -18.65 -6.80 -1.23
N ILE A 23 -17.38 -6.69 -1.68
CA ILE A 23 -16.21 -7.05 -0.86
C ILE A 23 -16.12 -6.11 0.35
N VAL A 24 -16.26 -4.79 0.14
CA VAL A 24 -16.24 -3.79 1.23
C VAL A 24 -17.34 -4.09 2.23
N LYS A 25 -18.58 -4.31 1.76
CA LYS A 25 -19.73 -4.61 2.62
C LYS A 25 -19.53 -5.88 3.46
N ARG A 26 -19.02 -6.96 2.85
CA ARG A 26 -18.69 -8.18 3.58
C ARG A 26 -17.61 -7.98 4.62
N LEU A 27 -16.57 -7.17 4.29
CA LEU A 27 -15.51 -6.83 5.22
C LEU A 27 -16.05 -5.99 6.38
N TYR A 28 -16.89 -4.99 6.10
CA TYR A 28 -17.57 -4.17 7.12
C TYR A 28 -18.37 -5.03 8.08
N HIS A 29 -19.20 -5.94 7.57
CA HIS A 29 -19.97 -6.87 8.42
C HIS A 29 -19.09 -7.86 9.19
N SER A 30 -17.94 -8.25 8.64
CA SER A 30 -16.98 -9.10 9.35
C SER A 30 -16.28 -8.39 10.51
N ILE A 31 -16.12 -7.07 10.42
CA ILE A 31 -15.45 -6.26 11.46
C ILE A 31 -16.46 -5.76 12.50
N TYR A 32 -17.63 -5.30 12.07
CA TYR A 32 -18.60 -4.57 12.90
C TYR A 32 -19.95 -5.24 13.06
N GLY A 33 -20.21 -6.36 12.36
CA GLY A 33 -21.51 -7.06 12.37
C GLY A 33 -21.78 -7.84 13.66
N GLU A 34 -23.06 -8.02 13.99
CA GLU A 34 -23.48 -8.85 15.10
C GLU A 34 -23.10 -10.33 14.87
N GLY A 35 -22.28 -10.89 15.74
CA GLY A 35 -21.85 -12.31 15.70
C GLY A 35 -20.33 -12.54 15.55
N PHE A 36 -19.58 -11.59 15.08
CA PHE A 36 -18.14 -11.52 15.31
C PHE A 36 -17.93 -10.63 16.54
N GLY A 37 -17.91 -11.25 17.72
CA GLY A 37 -17.72 -10.51 18.96
C GLY A 37 -16.56 -9.53 18.80
N GLY A 38 -16.69 -8.31 19.25
CA GLY A 38 -15.87 -7.11 19.11
C GLY A 38 -14.36 -7.21 19.03
N GLY A 39 -13.82 -8.41 18.83
CA GLY A 39 -12.43 -8.78 18.96
C GLY A 39 -11.47 -8.04 18.02
N ILE A 40 -11.86 -7.73 16.76
CA ILE A 40 -10.94 -6.99 15.88
C ILE A 40 -10.96 -5.51 16.24
N ALA A 41 -12.14 -4.92 16.42
CA ALA A 41 -12.26 -3.52 16.84
C ALA A 41 -11.72 -3.32 18.27
N GLU A 42 -11.94 -4.26 19.16
CA GLU A 42 -11.41 -4.30 20.52
C GLU A 42 -9.89 -4.51 20.52
N TYR A 43 -9.36 -5.37 19.65
CA TYR A 43 -7.92 -5.57 19.49
C TYR A 43 -7.21 -4.30 18.98
N TRP A 44 -7.81 -3.58 18.01
CA TRP A 44 -7.30 -2.30 17.57
C TRP A 44 -7.39 -1.23 18.68
N GLY A 45 -8.48 -1.21 19.44
CA GLY A 45 -8.62 -0.36 20.63
C GLY A 45 -7.48 -0.61 21.63
N VAL A 46 -7.24 -1.85 22.01
CA VAL A 46 -6.18 -2.23 22.96
C VAL A 46 -4.78 -1.96 22.41
N MET A 47 -4.53 -2.16 21.12
CA MET A 47 -3.21 -1.85 20.53
C MET A 47 -2.89 -0.35 20.45
N TYR A 48 -3.94 0.49 20.42
CA TYR A 48 -3.79 1.92 20.21
C TYR A 48 -4.18 2.77 21.43
N ASP A 49 -4.78 2.17 22.48
CA ASP A 49 -5.13 2.86 23.72
C ASP A 49 -3.92 3.50 24.42
N ASP A 50 -2.73 2.94 24.24
CA ASP A 50 -1.49 3.49 24.78
C ASP A 50 -0.85 4.57 23.89
N TRP A 51 -1.31 4.71 22.59
CA TRP A 51 -0.61 5.57 21.63
C TRP A 51 -1.45 6.67 20.99
N HIS A 52 -2.72 6.42 20.71
CA HIS A 52 -3.62 7.43 20.16
C HIS A 52 -5.07 7.16 20.59
N ALA A 53 -5.55 7.88 21.56
CA ALA A 53 -6.94 7.83 22.07
C ALA A 53 -8.03 8.18 21.00
N GLU A 54 -7.68 8.27 19.72
CA GLU A 54 -8.56 8.76 18.65
C GLU A 54 -8.89 7.73 17.55
N ILE A 55 -8.30 6.53 17.52
CA ILE A 55 -8.67 5.53 16.50
C ILE A 55 -9.99 4.88 16.89
N LYS A 56 -11.06 5.48 16.40
CA LYS A 56 -12.44 5.03 16.69
C LYS A 56 -12.93 3.90 15.78
N GLN A 57 -12.22 3.59 14.69
CA GLN A 57 -12.66 2.59 13.70
C GLN A 57 -11.49 1.90 13.01
N VAL A 58 -11.63 0.60 12.76
CA VAL A 58 -10.70 -0.17 11.91
C VAL A 58 -10.74 0.39 10.47
N PRO A 59 -9.61 0.73 9.86
CA PRO A 59 -9.61 1.24 8.48
C PRO A 59 -10.08 0.17 7.48
N ILE A 60 -11.09 0.51 6.68
CA ILE A 60 -11.53 -0.25 5.51
C ILE A 60 -11.16 0.55 4.28
N MET A 61 -10.03 0.19 3.68
CA MET A 61 -9.45 0.92 2.56
C MET A 61 -9.85 0.31 1.22
N ALA A 62 -10.32 1.16 0.30
CA ALA A 62 -10.63 0.75 -1.06
C ALA A 62 -10.02 1.72 -2.09
N ALA A 63 -9.47 1.15 -3.18
CA ALA A 63 -8.86 1.95 -4.24
C ALA A 63 -9.89 2.46 -5.24
N ILE A 64 -9.69 3.69 -5.72
CA ILE A 64 -10.42 4.32 -6.80
C ILE A 64 -9.46 4.88 -7.87
N GLY A 65 -9.95 5.13 -9.07
CA GLY A 65 -9.22 5.87 -10.11
C GLY A 65 -9.63 7.34 -10.15
N VAL A 66 -9.47 7.94 -11.34
CA VAL A 66 -9.76 9.37 -11.59
C VAL A 66 -10.67 9.59 -12.80
N GLN A 67 -11.34 8.55 -13.29
CA GLN A 67 -12.29 8.64 -14.39
C GLN A 67 -13.68 9.05 -13.88
N SER A 68 -14.59 9.40 -14.80
CA SER A 68 -15.95 9.81 -14.43
C SER A 68 -16.71 8.78 -13.61
N ASP A 69 -16.53 7.49 -13.90
CA ASP A 69 -17.19 6.41 -13.18
C ASP A 69 -16.58 6.15 -11.79
N ASP A 70 -15.33 6.60 -11.54
CA ASP A 70 -14.71 6.47 -10.22
C ASP A 70 -15.37 7.37 -9.16
N LYS A 71 -16.08 8.43 -9.56
CA LYS A 71 -16.94 9.22 -8.65
C LYS A 71 -18.13 8.40 -8.13
N LYS A 72 -18.77 7.61 -9.01
CA LYS A 72 -19.83 6.67 -8.62
C LYS A 72 -19.27 5.55 -7.74
N ARG A 73 -18.10 5.03 -8.13
CA ARG A 73 -17.36 4.02 -7.36
C ARG A 73 -17.07 4.51 -5.94
N ALA A 74 -16.54 5.72 -5.78
CA ALA A 74 -16.24 6.31 -4.49
C ALA A 74 -17.48 6.37 -3.57
N LYS A 75 -18.62 6.84 -4.09
CA LYS A 75 -19.89 6.86 -3.33
C LYS A 75 -20.32 5.46 -2.92
N ALA A 76 -20.37 4.52 -3.85
CA ALA A 76 -20.81 3.15 -3.59
C ALA A 76 -19.92 2.44 -2.55
N LEU A 77 -18.60 2.68 -2.57
CA LEU A 77 -17.67 2.12 -1.60
C LEU A 77 -17.88 2.70 -0.19
N VAL A 78 -18.08 4.00 -0.08
CA VAL A 78 -18.37 4.68 1.20
C VAL A 78 -19.71 4.21 1.75
N GLU A 79 -20.76 4.14 0.93
CA GLU A 79 -22.07 3.58 1.29
C GLU A 79 -22.00 2.11 1.74
N SER A 80 -21.01 1.38 1.24
CA SER A 80 -20.76 -0.03 1.64
C SER A 80 -19.91 -0.17 2.90
N GLY A 81 -19.39 0.95 3.46
CA GLY A 81 -18.65 0.99 4.72
C GLY A 81 -17.14 1.25 4.59
N ALA A 82 -16.63 1.62 3.41
CA ALA A 82 -15.25 2.10 3.31
C ALA A 82 -15.11 3.47 4.00
N ASN A 83 -14.09 3.60 4.85
CA ASN A 83 -13.77 4.85 5.55
C ASN A 83 -12.42 5.43 5.09
N VAL A 84 -11.68 4.73 4.22
CA VAL A 84 -10.46 5.22 3.57
C VAL A 84 -10.53 4.96 2.07
N LEU A 85 -10.39 6.00 1.26
CA LEU A 85 -10.28 5.88 -0.19
C LEU A 85 -8.86 6.16 -0.64
N LEU A 86 -8.29 5.23 -1.42
CA LEU A 86 -6.98 5.38 -2.04
C LEU A 86 -7.14 5.73 -3.52
N ILE A 87 -6.80 6.97 -3.91
CA ILE A 87 -6.68 7.35 -5.32
C ILE A 87 -5.41 6.71 -5.87
N ASP A 88 -5.58 5.64 -6.67
CA ASP A 88 -4.52 4.75 -7.14
C ASP A 88 -4.26 4.96 -8.63
N VAL A 89 -3.25 5.75 -8.97
CA VAL A 89 -2.79 6.00 -10.34
C VAL A 89 -1.26 5.90 -10.44
N ALA A 90 -0.76 5.64 -11.65
CA ALA A 90 0.67 5.47 -11.90
C ALA A 90 1.49 6.75 -11.62
N HIS A 91 0.89 7.94 -11.82
CA HIS A 91 1.49 9.24 -11.55
C HIS A 91 0.45 10.18 -10.93
N GLY A 92 0.58 10.44 -9.63
CA GLY A 92 -0.40 11.18 -8.84
C GLY A 92 -0.35 12.71 -8.99
N HIS A 93 0.78 13.26 -9.44
CA HIS A 93 0.89 14.70 -9.68
C HIS A 93 0.29 15.07 -11.03
N HIS A 94 -1.03 15.02 -11.12
CA HIS A 94 -1.81 15.22 -12.34
C HIS A 94 -3.16 15.90 -12.03
N GLN A 95 -3.64 16.80 -12.90
CA GLN A 95 -4.86 17.56 -12.66
C GLN A 95 -6.08 16.70 -12.33
N ASN A 96 -6.26 15.57 -13.01
CA ASN A 96 -7.40 14.68 -12.73
C ASN A 96 -7.37 14.11 -11.30
N VAL A 97 -6.18 13.96 -10.70
CA VAL A 97 -6.03 13.53 -9.29
C VAL A 97 -6.48 14.64 -8.36
N LEU A 98 -6.03 15.87 -8.61
CA LEU A 98 -6.43 17.06 -7.84
C LEU A 98 -7.94 17.28 -7.91
N ASP A 99 -8.53 17.17 -9.12
CA ASP A 99 -9.97 17.27 -9.32
C ASP A 99 -10.75 16.17 -8.59
N MET A 100 -10.19 14.95 -8.53
CA MET A 100 -10.81 13.83 -7.79
C MET A 100 -10.72 14.03 -6.28
N ILE A 101 -9.60 14.51 -5.76
CA ILE A 101 -9.44 14.83 -4.33
C ILE A 101 -10.47 15.91 -3.95
N HIS A 102 -10.51 17.01 -4.70
CA HIS A 102 -11.46 18.09 -4.46
C HIS A 102 -12.91 17.59 -4.49
N TRP A 103 -13.26 16.82 -5.52
CA TRP A 103 -14.58 16.23 -5.61
C TRP A 103 -14.91 15.32 -4.41
N CYS A 104 -13.98 14.49 -3.95
CA CYS A 104 -14.18 13.64 -2.78
C CYS A 104 -14.44 14.47 -1.53
N LYS A 105 -13.66 15.53 -1.31
CA LYS A 105 -13.82 16.43 -0.16
C LYS A 105 -15.16 17.18 -0.15
N GLU A 106 -15.70 17.50 -1.30
CA GLU A 106 -17.00 18.19 -1.41
C GLU A 106 -18.21 17.23 -1.35
N ASN A 107 -18.06 15.97 -1.76
CA ASN A 107 -19.20 15.09 -2.02
C ASN A 107 -19.28 13.85 -1.12
N LEU A 108 -18.25 13.58 -0.31
CA LEU A 108 -18.22 12.45 0.61
C LEU A 108 -18.27 12.96 2.07
N PRO A 109 -18.69 12.10 3.02
CA PRO A 109 -18.68 12.45 4.43
C PRO A 109 -17.27 12.83 4.93
N GLU A 110 -17.19 13.80 5.83
CA GLU A 110 -15.93 14.34 6.36
C GLU A 110 -15.04 13.27 7.04
N HIS A 111 -15.64 12.23 7.59
CA HIS A 111 -14.93 11.14 8.26
C HIS A 111 -14.24 10.16 7.28
N VAL A 112 -14.37 10.35 5.97
CA VAL A 112 -13.72 9.52 4.95
C VAL A 112 -12.35 10.11 4.62
N ASP A 113 -11.31 9.35 4.96
CA ASP A 113 -9.95 9.73 4.63
C ASP A 113 -9.60 9.49 3.16
N ILE A 114 -8.90 10.44 2.57
CA ILE A 114 -8.44 10.38 1.19
C ILE A 114 -6.92 10.28 1.15
N ILE A 115 -6.41 9.13 0.72
CA ILE A 115 -4.99 8.94 0.41
C ILE A 115 -4.81 9.06 -1.09
N ALA A 116 -3.79 9.77 -1.55
CA ALA A 116 -3.54 9.93 -2.97
C ALA A 116 -2.10 9.60 -3.37
N GLY A 117 -1.93 9.03 -4.54
CA GLY A 117 -0.63 8.69 -5.14
C GLY A 117 -0.78 7.96 -6.48
N ASN A 118 0.34 7.53 -7.05
CA ASN A 118 1.68 7.59 -6.46
C ASN A 118 2.41 8.88 -6.86
N ILE A 119 3.16 9.41 -5.93
CA ILE A 119 4.02 10.58 -6.14
C ILE A 119 5.48 10.24 -5.84
N ALA A 120 6.42 11.11 -6.25
CA ALA A 120 7.84 10.87 -6.04
C ALA A 120 8.64 12.14 -5.70
N THR A 121 8.01 13.31 -5.60
CA THR A 121 8.68 14.60 -5.38
C THR A 121 8.01 15.41 -4.28
N ALA A 122 8.79 16.26 -3.59
CA ALA A 122 8.29 17.18 -2.58
C ALA A 122 7.23 18.13 -3.16
N GLU A 123 7.45 18.68 -4.37
CA GLU A 123 6.50 19.55 -5.05
C GLU A 123 5.12 18.87 -5.23
N ALA A 124 5.10 17.59 -5.62
CA ALA A 124 3.86 16.83 -5.74
C ALA A 124 3.16 16.69 -4.38
N ALA A 125 3.92 16.42 -3.31
CA ALA A 125 3.39 16.29 -1.96
C ALA A 125 2.76 17.59 -1.47
N GLU A 126 3.47 18.71 -1.61
CA GLU A 126 2.96 20.04 -1.26
C GLU A 126 1.67 20.34 -2.03
N HIS A 127 1.66 20.09 -3.35
CA HIS A 127 0.50 20.38 -4.18
C HIS A 127 -0.73 19.53 -3.79
N LEU A 128 -0.57 18.22 -3.58
CA LEU A 128 -1.69 17.38 -3.16
C LEU A 128 -2.24 17.80 -1.79
N GLN A 129 -1.38 18.20 -0.87
CA GLN A 129 -1.79 18.66 0.47
C GLN A 129 -2.66 19.92 0.42
N THR A 130 -2.45 20.83 -0.54
CA THR A 130 -3.32 22.01 -0.71
C THR A 130 -4.77 21.66 -1.06
N TYR A 131 -5.01 20.44 -1.57
CA TYR A 131 -6.34 19.90 -1.87
C TYR A 131 -6.95 19.09 -0.70
N GLY A 132 -6.25 18.98 0.42
CA GLY A 132 -6.77 18.41 1.66
C GLY A 132 -6.72 16.88 1.73
N VAL A 133 -5.72 16.22 1.13
CA VAL A 133 -5.49 14.77 1.31
C VAL A 133 -5.18 14.46 2.78
N ASN A 134 -5.56 13.26 3.23
CA ASN A 134 -5.29 12.74 4.56
C ASN A 134 -4.04 11.86 4.59
N GLY A 135 -3.46 11.53 3.43
CA GLY A 135 -2.23 10.76 3.33
C GLY A 135 -1.66 10.73 1.92
N LEU A 136 -0.37 10.46 1.80
CA LEU A 136 0.38 10.42 0.54
C LEU A 136 0.91 9.02 0.30
N ARG A 137 0.70 8.46 -0.91
CA ARG A 137 1.35 7.22 -1.34
C ARG A 137 2.53 7.54 -2.25
N VAL A 138 3.72 7.16 -1.77
CA VAL A 138 5.01 7.57 -2.35
C VAL A 138 5.73 6.40 -2.99
N GLY A 139 6.14 6.55 -4.25
CA GLY A 139 6.93 5.58 -5.00
C GLY A 139 6.43 5.37 -6.42
N ILE A 140 7.21 5.76 -7.41
CA ILE A 140 6.93 5.56 -8.83
C ILE A 140 7.90 4.54 -9.43
N GLY A 141 7.36 3.48 -10.03
CA GLY A 141 8.13 2.48 -10.75
C GLY A 141 8.89 1.49 -9.87
N GLY A 142 8.69 1.50 -8.54
CA GLY A 142 9.36 0.61 -7.58
C GLY A 142 8.73 -0.78 -7.45
N GLY A 143 7.54 -1.02 -7.98
CA GLY A 143 6.85 -2.30 -7.89
C GLY A 143 7.60 -3.44 -8.58
N SER A 144 7.49 -4.66 -8.05
CA SER A 144 8.24 -5.83 -8.54
C SER A 144 7.91 -6.25 -9.99
N LEU A 145 6.71 -5.93 -10.46
CA LEU A 145 6.25 -6.16 -11.83
C LEU A 145 6.13 -4.87 -12.65
N CYS A 146 6.53 -3.72 -12.08
CA CYS A 146 6.43 -2.43 -12.72
C CYS A 146 7.55 -2.23 -13.75
N THR A 147 7.19 -1.88 -14.98
CA THR A 147 8.12 -1.56 -16.06
C THR A 147 8.15 -0.07 -16.39
N THR A 148 7.49 0.79 -15.60
CA THR A 148 7.39 2.24 -15.85
C THR A 148 8.77 2.87 -16.05
N ARG A 149 9.73 2.59 -15.16
CA ARG A 149 11.10 3.17 -15.25
C ARG A 149 11.81 2.76 -16.54
N ILE A 150 11.61 1.52 -17.00
CA ILE A 150 12.23 1.01 -18.23
C ILE A 150 11.56 1.62 -19.46
N LYS A 151 10.23 1.74 -19.45
CA LYS A 151 9.45 2.17 -20.62
C LYS A 151 9.40 3.68 -20.79
N THR A 152 9.38 4.42 -19.70
CA THR A 152 9.18 5.87 -19.71
C THR A 152 10.41 6.66 -19.29
N GLY A 153 11.36 6.01 -18.60
CA GLY A 153 12.50 6.70 -17.96
C GLY A 153 12.13 7.46 -16.68
N PHE A 154 10.84 7.50 -16.31
CA PHE A 154 10.38 8.19 -15.10
C PHE A 154 10.51 7.32 -13.85
N GLY A 155 10.94 7.95 -12.77
CA GLY A 155 11.05 7.34 -11.43
C GLY A 155 12.18 7.99 -10.64
N VAL A 156 11.99 8.00 -9.33
CA VAL A 156 13.00 8.43 -8.36
C VAL A 156 13.28 7.25 -7.43
N PRO A 157 14.53 7.05 -6.96
CA PRO A 157 14.81 6.05 -5.93
C PRO A 157 13.92 6.29 -4.69
N ASN A 158 13.26 5.24 -4.20
CA ASN A 158 12.20 5.40 -3.18
C ASN A 158 12.71 6.05 -1.89
N VAL A 159 13.92 5.72 -1.43
CA VAL A 159 14.51 6.35 -0.23
C VAL A 159 14.65 7.86 -0.43
N THR A 160 15.16 8.30 -1.59
CA THR A 160 15.27 9.74 -1.93
C THR A 160 13.89 10.41 -1.95
N SER A 161 12.89 9.77 -2.58
CA SER A 161 11.52 10.32 -2.62
C SER A 161 10.93 10.47 -1.22
N LEU A 162 11.09 9.47 -0.36
CA LEU A 162 10.59 9.50 1.02
C LEU A 162 11.26 10.60 1.83
N GLU A 163 12.60 10.67 1.78
CA GLU A 163 13.37 11.68 2.50
C GLU A 163 13.01 13.11 2.10
N GLU A 164 12.83 13.38 0.81
CA GLU A 164 12.44 14.71 0.33
C GLU A 164 10.97 15.05 0.67
N ILE A 165 10.07 14.08 0.56
CA ILE A 165 8.66 14.28 0.87
C ILE A 165 8.44 14.43 2.37
N ALA A 166 9.16 13.68 3.20
CA ALA A 166 9.05 13.79 4.67
C ALA A 166 9.40 15.19 5.19
N LYS A 167 10.24 15.95 4.50
CA LYS A 167 10.59 17.34 4.87
C LYS A 167 9.44 18.32 4.72
N VAL A 168 8.45 18.01 3.88
CA VAL A 168 7.34 18.92 3.50
C VAL A 168 5.97 18.36 3.81
N SER A 169 5.87 17.10 4.23
CA SER A 169 4.60 16.47 4.51
C SER A 169 4.08 16.81 5.90
N ASN A 170 2.81 17.20 5.95
CA ASN A 170 2.05 17.37 7.19
C ASN A 170 1.00 16.25 7.39
N VAL A 171 1.03 15.23 6.53
CA VAL A 171 0.12 14.09 6.56
C VAL A 171 0.92 12.78 6.44
N PRO A 172 0.39 11.65 6.92
CA PRO A 172 1.08 10.37 6.86
C PRO A 172 1.54 9.97 5.46
N ILE A 173 2.72 9.34 5.41
CA ILE A 173 3.39 8.87 4.19
C ILE A 173 3.37 7.35 4.14
N MET A 174 2.79 6.81 3.07
CA MET A 174 2.82 5.38 2.74
C MET A 174 3.90 5.10 1.70
N ALA A 175 4.96 4.38 2.08
CA ALA A 175 6.00 3.97 1.15
C ALA A 175 5.54 2.80 0.28
N ASP A 176 5.55 2.96 -1.05
CA ASP A 176 5.11 1.94 -1.99
C ASP A 176 6.19 1.55 -3.00
N GLY A 177 6.35 0.24 -3.14
CA GLY A 177 7.27 -0.36 -4.08
C GLY A 177 8.70 -0.57 -3.56
N GLY A 178 9.34 -1.61 -4.06
CA GLY A 178 10.72 -1.95 -3.70
C GLY A 178 10.91 -2.67 -2.36
N ILE A 179 9.88 -2.87 -1.58
CA ILE A 179 9.93 -3.56 -0.28
C ILE A 179 10.00 -5.08 -0.51
N ARG A 180 11.09 -5.70 -0.12
CA ARG A 180 11.36 -7.13 -0.29
C ARG A 180 11.72 -7.83 1.02
N THR A 181 12.18 -7.09 2.01
CA THR A 181 12.67 -7.58 3.30
C THR A 181 12.22 -6.65 4.43
N SER A 182 12.34 -7.11 5.66
CA SER A 182 12.17 -6.25 6.85
C SER A 182 13.15 -5.08 6.87
N GLY A 183 14.38 -5.27 6.37
CA GLY A 183 15.35 -4.19 6.24
C GLY A 183 14.92 -3.08 5.27
N ASP A 184 14.15 -3.40 4.21
CA ASP A 184 13.60 -2.38 3.33
C ASP A 184 12.47 -1.60 4.01
N ILE A 185 11.64 -2.29 4.83
CA ILE A 185 10.64 -1.63 5.68
C ILE A 185 11.31 -0.67 6.65
N SER A 186 12.33 -1.16 7.37
CA SER A 186 13.07 -0.36 8.35
C SER A 186 13.70 0.89 7.73
N LYS A 187 14.27 0.77 6.52
CA LYS A 187 14.82 1.93 5.80
C LYS A 187 13.73 2.94 5.41
N ALA A 188 12.56 2.45 4.93
CA ALA A 188 11.45 3.33 4.59
C ALA A 188 10.95 4.11 5.81
N LEU A 189 10.75 3.44 6.94
CA LEU A 189 10.33 4.06 8.19
C LEU A 189 11.38 5.06 8.71
N ALA A 190 12.66 4.68 8.71
CA ALA A 190 13.75 5.54 9.19
C ALA A 190 13.90 6.84 8.40
N VAL A 191 13.46 6.90 7.13
CA VAL A 191 13.53 8.12 6.30
C VAL A 191 12.20 8.87 6.22
N GLY A 192 11.23 8.54 7.11
CA GLY A 192 10.02 9.32 7.29
C GLY A 192 8.76 8.74 6.67
N ALA A 193 8.72 7.46 6.35
CA ALA A 193 7.45 6.79 6.05
C ALA A 193 6.76 6.38 7.37
N ASP A 194 5.45 6.55 7.46
CA ASP A 194 4.64 6.11 8.59
C ASP A 194 4.19 4.64 8.43
N ASN A 195 4.05 4.20 7.20
CA ASN A 195 3.69 2.82 6.87
C ASN A 195 4.20 2.41 5.48
N VAL A 196 4.04 1.13 5.15
CA VAL A 196 4.50 0.58 3.86
C VAL A 196 3.39 -0.21 3.16
N MET A 197 3.32 -0.08 1.82
CA MET A 197 2.46 -0.90 0.97
C MET A 197 3.22 -2.16 0.53
N LEU A 198 2.70 -3.32 0.90
CA LEU A 198 3.27 -4.62 0.54
C LEU A 198 2.45 -5.27 -0.57
N GLY A 199 3.09 -5.62 -1.67
CA GLY A 199 2.48 -6.35 -2.80
C GLY A 199 3.04 -7.76 -2.92
N SER A 200 4.18 -7.91 -3.59
CA SER A 200 4.80 -9.20 -3.93
C SER A 200 5.17 -10.07 -2.71
N LEU A 201 5.46 -9.45 -1.57
CA LEU A 201 5.73 -10.19 -0.33
C LEU A 201 4.51 -11.00 0.11
N LEU A 202 3.31 -10.45 -0.01
CA LEU A 202 2.06 -11.08 0.41
C LEU A 202 1.37 -11.84 -0.72
N ALA A 203 1.75 -11.63 -1.97
CA ALA A 203 1.27 -12.42 -3.08
C ALA A 203 1.74 -13.89 -2.92
N GLY A 204 0.88 -14.85 -3.27
CA GLY A 204 1.14 -16.28 -3.08
C GLY A 204 0.77 -16.84 -1.70
N THR A 205 0.27 -16.01 -0.79
CA THR A 205 -0.27 -16.47 0.51
C THR A 205 -1.67 -17.08 0.36
N ASP A 206 -2.13 -17.80 1.39
CA ASP A 206 -3.49 -18.36 1.43
C ASP A 206 -4.54 -17.28 1.21
N GLU A 207 -4.37 -16.14 1.88
CA GLU A 207 -5.31 -15.03 1.88
C GLU A 207 -5.26 -14.17 0.60
N SER A 208 -4.19 -14.28 -0.21
CA SER A 208 -4.15 -13.59 -1.50
C SER A 208 -5.07 -14.27 -2.52
N PRO A 209 -5.72 -13.51 -3.42
CA PRO A 209 -6.61 -14.10 -4.43
C PRO A 209 -5.87 -15.01 -5.41
N GLY A 210 -6.62 -15.84 -6.12
CA GLY A 210 -6.12 -16.75 -7.14
C GLY A 210 -5.97 -18.20 -6.66
N GLN A 211 -6.12 -19.10 -7.61
CA GLN A 211 -6.00 -20.56 -7.36
C GLN A 211 -4.55 -20.98 -7.21
N ILE A 212 -4.34 -22.01 -6.40
CA ILE A 212 -3.05 -22.70 -6.33
C ILE A 212 -2.85 -23.50 -7.63
N LEU A 213 -1.69 -23.32 -8.22
CA LEU A 213 -1.25 -24.03 -9.43
C LEU A 213 -0.19 -25.03 -9.04
N GLU A 214 -0.43 -26.30 -9.30
CA GLU A 214 0.55 -27.35 -9.12
C GLU A 214 1.48 -27.42 -10.34
N LYS A 215 2.78 -27.46 -10.10
CA LYS A 215 3.84 -27.61 -11.11
C LYS A 215 4.82 -28.67 -10.65
N PRO A 216 5.65 -29.25 -11.55
CA PRO A 216 6.61 -30.30 -11.19
C PRO A 216 7.54 -29.95 -10.01
N ASN A 217 7.81 -28.67 -9.81
CA ASN A 217 8.73 -28.14 -8.77
C ASN A 217 8.02 -27.45 -7.62
N GLY A 218 6.70 -27.65 -7.43
CA GLY A 218 5.97 -27.15 -6.26
C GLY A 218 4.68 -26.42 -6.56
N LEU A 219 4.14 -25.80 -5.54
CA LEU A 219 2.89 -25.04 -5.60
C LEU A 219 3.16 -23.57 -5.90
N TYR A 220 2.31 -22.96 -6.73
CA TYR A 220 2.44 -21.59 -7.19
C TYR A 220 1.08 -20.89 -7.19
N LYS A 221 1.09 -19.56 -7.20
CA LYS A 221 -0.09 -18.71 -7.51
C LYS A 221 0.24 -17.74 -8.63
N ARG A 222 -0.78 -17.34 -9.40
CA ARG A 222 -0.62 -16.25 -10.38
C ARG A 222 -0.43 -14.93 -9.63
N TYR A 223 0.48 -14.12 -10.14
CA TYR A 223 0.72 -12.77 -9.67
C TYR A 223 0.82 -11.83 -10.87
N ARG A 224 0.06 -10.73 -10.86
CA ARG A 224 -0.01 -9.78 -11.96
C ARG A 224 0.00 -8.36 -11.44
N GLY A 225 0.70 -7.48 -12.17
CA GLY A 225 0.71 -6.05 -11.91
C GLY A 225 -0.61 -5.41 -12.34
N SER A 226 -1.01 -4.34 -11.65
CA SER A 226 -2.22 -3.56 -11.95
C SER A 226 -2.23 -3.02 -13.39
N ALA A 227 -1.07 -2.62 -13.92
CA ALA A 227 -0.91 -2.10 -15.28
C ALA A 227 -0.53 -3.17 -16.32
N SER A 228 -0.66 -4.48 -16.00
CA SER A 228 -0.36 -5.57 -16.94
C SER A 228 -1.40 -5.65 -18.06
N LEU A 229 -0.99 -6.19 -19.20
CA LEU A 229 -1.89 -6.44 -20.33
C LEU A 229 -3.07 -7.33 -19.92
N GLU A 230 -2.80 -8.38 -19.15
CA GLU A 230 -3.81 -9.32 -18.66
C GLU A 230 -4.88 -8.61 -17.81
N THR A 231 -4.47 -7.73 -16.91
CA THR A 231 -5.39 -6.93 -16.08
C THR A 231 -6.22 -5.98 -16.94
N LYS A 232 -5.59 -5.25 -17.86
CA LYS A 232 -6.29 -4.31 -18.75
C LYS A 232 -7.30 -5.01 -19.65
N THR A 233 -6.92 -6.14 -20.25
CA THR A 233 -7.81 -6.92 -21.14
C THR A 233 -8.98 -7.51 -20.36
N ALA A 234 -8.76 -8.05 -19.16
CA ALA A 234 -9.82 -8.59 -18.32
C ALA A 234 -10.90 -7.56 -17.96
N HIS A 235 -10.53 -6.26 -17.95
CA HIS A 235 -11.45 -5.15 -17.66
C HIS A 235 -11.86 -4.32 -18.88
N GLY A 236 -11.72 -4.87 -20.09
CA GLY A 236 -12.14 -4.21 -21.33
C GLY A 236 -11.38 -2.92 -21.68
N GLN A 237 -10.22 -2.69 -21.05
CA GLN A 237 -9.39 -1.52 -21.32
C GLN A 237 -8.52 -1.74 -22.56
N ALA A 238 -8.23 -0.66 -23.28
CA ALA A 238 -7.35 -0.74 -24.44
C ALA A 238 -5.94 -1.23 -24.03
N ALA A 239 -5.35 -2.10 -24.85
CA ALA A 239 -4.00 -2.64 -24.66
C ALA A 239 -2.89 -1.60 -24.93
N ARG A 240 -3.09 -0.35 -24.50
CA ARG A 240 -2.13 0.76 -24.61
C ARG A 240 -1.50 1.05 -23.25
N ASN A 241 -0.27 1.55 -23.26
CA ASN A 241 0.47 1.94 -22.06
C ASN A 241 0.55 0.80 -21.02
N VAL A 242 0.94 -0.40 -21.48
CA VAL A 242 1.16 -1.56 -20.60
C VAL A 242 2.48 -1.35 -19.86
N GLU A 243 2.41 -1.11 -18.57
CA GLU A 243 3.56 -0.82 -17.68
C GLU A 243 3.70 -1.85 -16.55
N GLY A 244 3.12 -3.04 -16.71
CA GLY A 244 3.19 -4.13 -15.76
C GLY A 244 3.19 -5.49 -16.46
N GLU A 245 3.70 -6.49 -15.75
CA GLU A 245 3.78 -7.87 -16.21
C GLU A 245 2.92 -8.79 -15.35
N SER A 246 2.72 -10.03 -15.82
CA SER A 246 2.13 -11.13 -15.06
C SER A 246 3.10 -12.29 -14.98
N THR A 247 3.12 -12.96 -13.84
CA THR A 247 3.99 -14.11 -13.58
C THR A 247 3.33 -15.09 -12.62
N VAL A 248 4.03 -16.15 -12.29
CA VAL A 248 3.69 -17.06 -11.21
C VAL A 248 4.74 -16.96 -10.11
N ILE A 249 4.30 -17.03 -8.88
CA ILE A 249 5.18 -16.98 -7.71
C ILE A 249 4.94 -18.21 -6.84
N PRO A 250 5.94 -18.66 -6.07
CA PRO A 250 5.77 -19.75 -5.15
C PRO A 250 4.62 -19.49 -4.16
N TYR A 251 3.86 -20.53 -3.87
CA TYR A 251 2.92 -20.53 -2.76
C TYR A 251 3.67 -20.43 -1.43
N LYS A 252 3.14 -19.62 -0.51
CA LYS A 252 3.87 -19.21 0.72
C LYS A 252 3.17 -19.59 2.02
N GLY A 253 2.00 -20.25 1.95
CA GLY A 253 1.18 -20.51 3.15
C GLY A 253 0.51 -19.26 3.71
N GLY A 254 0.18 -19.29 5.00
CA GLY A 254 -0.57 -18.22 5.65
C GLY A 254 0.21 -16.91 5.80
N VAL A 255 -0.46 -15.78 5.57
CA VAL A 255 0.14 -14.43 5.64
C VAL A 255 0.72 -14.08 7.02
N LYS A 256 0.16 -14.64 8.09
CA LYS A 256 0.60 -14.40 9.48
C LYS A 256 2.11 -14.66 9.68
N PHE A 257 2.63 -15.75 9.11
CA PHE A 257 4.05 -16.08 9.26
C PHE A 257 4.96 -15.05 8.59
N ILE A 258 4.54 -14.54 7.42
CA ILE A 258 5.29 -13.52 6.68
C ILE A 258 5.27 -12.21 7.46
N ILE A 259 4.10 -11.75 7.90
CA ILE A 259 3.96 -10.48 8.63
C ILE A 259 4.76 -10.53 9.92
N ASN A 260 4.63 -11.59 10.72
CA ASN A 260 5.37 -11.70 11.98
C ASN A 260 6.89 -11.66 11.75
N GLY A 261 7.41 -12.40 10.75
CA GLY A 261 8.83 -12.37 10.43
C GLY A 261 9.33 -10.99 9.96
N LEU A 262 8.50 -10.23 9.23
CA LEU A 262 8.82 -8.86 8.84
C LEU A 262 8.83 -7.92 10.05
N LEU A 263 7.84 -8.02 10.94
CA LEU A 263 7.75 -7.21 12.16
C LEU A 263 8.91 -7.51 13.12
N ASP A 264 9.31 -8.76 13.28
CA ASP A 264 10.46 -9.13 14.11
C ASP A 264 11.76 -8.49 13.60
N GLY A 265 11.95 -8.45 12.27
CA GLY A 265 13.08 -7.74 11.68
C GLY A 265 13.03 -6.23 11.87
N VAL A 266 11.86 -5.61 11.81
CA VAL A 266 11.68 -4.17 12.09
C VAL A 266 11.97 -3.87 13.56
N LYS A 267 11.47 -4.69 14.52
CA LYS A 267 11.77 -4.55 15.94
C LYS A 267 13.29 -4.67 16.21
N SER A 268 13.97 -5.59 15.54
CA SER A 268 15.42 -5.69 15.62
C SER A 268 16.12 -4.42 15.13
N ALA A 269 15.64 -3.82 14.02
CA ALA A 269 16.22 -2.58 13.49
C ALA A 269 16.02 -1.40 14.46
N LEU A 270 14.82 -1.26 15.06
CA LEU A 270 14.57 -0.28 16.11
C LEU A 270 15.56 -0.45 17.27
N SER A 271 15.74 -1.68 17.76
CA SER A 271 16.68 -1.99 18.82
C SER A 271 18.13 -1.61 18.48
N TYR A 272 18.60 -1.88 17.24
CA TYR A 272 19.92 -1.45 16.80
C TYR A 272 20.07 0.07 16.70
N ALA A 273 19.00 0.78 16.39
CA ALA A 273 19.00 2.24 16.36
C ALA A 273 18.85 2.89 17.75
N GLY A 274 18.56 2.10 18.81
CA GLY A 274 18.23 2.61 20.14
C GLY A 274 16.89 3.37 20.16
N ALA A 275 15.96 2.99 19.27
CA ALA A 275 14.65 3.61 19.13
C ALA A 275 13.57 2.74 19.80
N ASP A 276 12.73 3.35 20.62
CA ASP A 276 11.58 2.68 21.24
C ASP A 276 10.33 2.74 20.36
N THR A 277 10.27 3.71 19.47
CA THR A 277 9.12 3.99 18.60
C THR A 277 9.57 4.29 17.18
N ILE A 278 8.64 4.28 16.21
CA ILE A 278 8.91 4.69 14.82
C ILE A 278 9.30 6.17 14.79
N ASP A 279 8.67 7.02 15.59
CA ASP A 279 8.96 8.47 15.62
C ASP A 279 10.37 8.79 16.11
N THR A 280 10.93 7.91 16.95
CA THR A 280 12.33 8.03 17.44
C THR A 280 13.33 7.30 16.56
N PHE A 281 12.88 6.68 15.46
CA PHE A 281 13.72 5.91 14.55
C PHE A 281 14.52 6.83 13.62
N ILE A 282 15.61 7.40 14.12
CA ILE A 282 16.48 8.31 13.37
C ILE A 282 17.27 7.53 12.31
N PRO A 283 17.37 8.04 11.06
CA PRO A 283 18.12 7.40 9.99
C PRO A 283 19.60 7.17 10.37
N GLN A 284 20.03 5.94 10.30
CA GLN A 284 21.41 5.50 10.51
C GLN A 284 21.87 4.78 9.24
N TYR A 285 22.18 5.52 8.17
CA TYR A 285 22.59 4.89 6.91
C TYR A 285 23.72 5.63 6.22
N VAL A 286 24.40 4.90 5.35
CA VAL A 286 25.42 5.45 4.45
C VAL A 286 25.03 5.13 2.99
N VAL A 287 25.37 6.03 2.09
CA VAL A 287 25.25 5.76 0.65
C VAL A 287 26.40 4.85 0.25
N VAL A 288 26.09 3.71 -0.34
CA VAL A 288 27.09 2.71 -0.77
C VAL A 288 27.20 2.63 -2.28
N THR A 289 28.39 2.31 -2.75
CA THR A 289 28.65 1.97 -4.16
C THR A 289 28.18 0.55 -4.46
N ASN A 290 28.18 0.17 -5.76
CA ASN A 290 27.92 -1.24 -6.14
C ASN A 290 28.90 -2.22 -5.50
N ALA A 291 30.15 -1.83 -5.26
CA ALA A 291 31.14 -2.64 -4.55
C ALA A 291 30.71 -2.85 -3.09
N GLY A 292 30.33 -1.78 -2.38
CA GLY A 292 29.80 -1.89 -1.01
C GLY A 292 28.51 -2.69 -0.91
N GLN A 293 27.64 -2.63 -1.91
CA GLN A 293 26.44 -3.48 -1.97
C GLN A 293 26.79 -4.96 -2.13
N ASN A 294 27.87 -5.30 -2.84
CA ASN A 294 28.31 -6.69 -2.96
C ASN A 294 28.90 -7.20 -1.64
N GLU A 295 29.67 -6.39 -0.94
CA GLU A 295 30.20 -6.71 0.38
C GLU A 295 29.09 -6.88 1.45
N ALA A 296 27.98 -6.19 1.29
CA ALA A 296 26.83 -6.33 2.20
C ALA A 296 25.98 -7.58 1.96
N LYS A 297 26.26 -8.38 0.94
CA LYS A 297 25.56 -9.66 0.70
C LYS A 297 26.07 -10.72 1.66
N PRO A 298 25.19 -11.63 2.14
CA PRO A 298 25.64 -12.77 2.90
C PRO A 298 26.65 -13.60 2.11
N HIS A 299 27.78 -13.89 2.69
CA HIS A 299 28.76 -14.85 2.14
C HIS A 299 28.25 -16.27 2.38
N LEU A 300 27.28 -16.68 1.59
CA LEU A 300 26.80 -18.06 1.59
C LEU A 300 27.83 -18.92 0.86
N LEU A 301 28.37 -19.91 1.57
CA LEU A 301 29.27 -20.93 1.02
C LEU A 301 28.48 -21.96 0.22
#